data_1657d61a7359e6c638dbe0b2663551d1
#
_entry.id   1657d61a7359e6c638dbe0b2663551d1
#
_cell.length_a   1.000
_cell.length_b   1.000
_cell.length_c   1.000
_cell.angle_alpha   90.00
_cell.angle_beta   90.00
_cell.angle_gamma   90.00
#
_symmetry.space_group_name_H-M   'P 1'
#
loop_
_entity.id
_entity.type
_entity.pdbx_description
1 polymer ?
#
loop_
_entity_poly.entity_id
_entity_poly.type
_entity_poly.pdbx_seq_one_letter_code
_entity_poly.pdbx_strand_id
1 'polypeptide(L)' 'MDKTDLMLISDEIEYMIGTEELLEAIIRSLSSEELEDVLKFIDRCYDLDIF' A
#
# COMPACT_ATOMS: atom_id res chain seq x y z
N MET A 1 2.85 6.86 -16.08
CA MET A 1 2.47 5.44 -16.01
C MET A 1 1.08 5.33 -15.45
N ASP A 2 0.27 4.46 -16.01
CA ASP A 2 -1.05 4.26 -15.46
C ASP A 2 -1.01 3.28 -14.27
N LYS A 3 -2.16 3.11 -13.61
CA LYS A 3 -2.26 2.30 -12.42
C LYS A 3 -1.95 0.83 -12.68
N THR A 4 -2.32 0.33 -13.85
CA THR A 4 -2.06 -1.06 -14.22
C THR A 4 -0.56 -1.33 -14.35
N ASP A 5 0.17 -0.41 -14.97
CA ASP A 5 1.62 -0.52 -15.10
C ASP A 5 2.29 -0.49 -13.72
N LEU A 6 1.82 0.38 -12.85
CA LEU A 6 2.36 0.49 -11.49
C LEU A 6 2.07 -0.78 -10.67
N MET A 7 0.92 -1.40 -10.86
CA MET A 7 0.59 -2.66 -10.19
C MET A 7 1.52 -3.79 -10.64
N LEU A 8 1.84 -3.85 -11.93
CA LEU A 8 2.76 -4.85 -12.45
C LEU A 8 4.18 -4.66 -11.89
N ILE A 9 4.63 -3.41 -11.79
CA ILE A 9 5.91 -3.11 -11.17
C ILE A 9 5.91 -3.49 -9.69
N SER A 10 4.82 -3.22 -8.99
CA SER A 10 4.65 -3.57 -7.59
C SER A 10 4.75 -5.09 -7.38
N ASP A 11 4.10 -5.86 -8.26
CA ASP A 11 4.16 -7.32 -8.20
C ASP A 11 5.60 -7.83 -8.40
N GLU A 12 6.33 -7.20 -9.31
CA GLU A 12 7.72 -7.56 -9.58
C GLU A 12 8.60 -7.26 -8.37
N ILE A 13 8.43 -6.11 -7.74
CA ILE A 13 9.16 -5.74 -6.53
C ILE A 13 8.84 -6.71 -5.40
N GLU A 14 7.56 -7.05 -5.23
CA GLU A 14 7.13 -8.02 -4.24
C GLU A 14 7.81 -9.36 -4.41
N TYR A 15 7.93 -9.81 -5.64
CA TYR A 15 8.62 -11.07 -5.96
C TYR A 15 10.09 -11.02 -5.54
N MET A 16 10.73 -9.84 -5.69
CA MET A 16 12.16 -9.68 -5.42
C MET A 16 12.47 -9.52 -3.93
N ILE A 17 11.66 -8.78 -3.18
CA ILE A 17 11.95 -8.46 -1.78
C ILE A 17 10.98 -9.07 -0.77
N GLY A 18 9.85 -9.62 -1.24
CA GLY A 18 8.84 -10.22 -0.38
C GLY A 18 7.73 -9.25 0.00
N THR A 19 6.58 -9.82 0.37
CA THR A 19 5.37 -9.04 0.67
C THR A 19 5.56 -8.16 1.91
N GLU A 20 6.15 -8.70 2.98
CA GLU A 20 6.33 -7.96 4.23
C GLU A 20 7.28 -6.77 4.04
N GLU A 21 8.39 -6.97 3.34
CA GLU A 21 9.34 -5.89 3.05
C GLU A 21 8.71 -4.80 2.18
N LEU A 22 7.92 -5.20 1.18
CA LEU A 22 7.25 -4.23 0.34
C LEU A 22 6.23 -3.41 1.14
N LEU A 23 5.45 -4.07 2.00
CA LEU A 23 4.48 -3.39 2.85
C LEU A 23 5.16 -2.38 3.77
N GLU A 24 6.23 -2.78 4.44
CA GLU A 24 6.98 -1.88 5.32
C GLU A 24 7.59 -0.71 4.55
N ALA A 25 8.11 -0.96 3.36
CA ALA A 25 8.71 0.08 2.53
C ALA A 25 7.67 1.12 2.12
N ILE A 26 6.47 0.67 1.75
CA ILE A 26 5.38 1.57 1.40
C ILE A 26 4.99 2.43 2.60
N ILE A 27 4.82 1.81 3.76
CA ILE A 27 4.44 2.52 5.00
C ILE A 27 5.49 3.57 5.36
N ARG A 28 6.77 3.22 5.28
CA ARG A 28 7.86 4.17 5.57
C ARG A 28 7.93 5.33 4.58
N SER A 29 7.48 5.11 3.36
CA SER A 29 7.52 6.12 2.30
C SER A 29 6.44 7.19 2.45
N LEU A 30 5.40 6.91 3.22
CA LEU A 30 4.28 7.81 3.41
C LEU A 30 4.47 8.66 4.67
N SER A 31 3.99 9.90 4.63
CA SER A 31 3.88 10.71 5.84
C SER A 31 2.78 10.14 6.73
N SER A 32 2.74 10.55 8.01
CA SER A 32 1.69 10.12 8.93
C SER A 32 0.30 10.45 8.39
N GLU A 33 0.16 11.64 7.80
CA GLU A 33 -1.11 12.10 7.23
C GLU A 33 -1.52 11.26 6.03
N GLU A 34 -0.57 11.01 5.14
CA GLU A 34 -0.83 10.17 3.96
C GLU A 34 -1.19 8.74 4.37
N LEU A 35 -0.47 8.19 5.33
CA LEU A 35 -0.74 6.84 5.83
C LEU A 35 -2.13 6.75 6.45
N GLU A 36 -2.51 7.76 7.26
CA GLU A 36 -3.85 7.78 7.84
C GLU A 36 -4.93 7.77 6.77
N ASP A 37 -4.76 8.59 5.72
CA ASP A 37 -5.73 8.65 4.63
C ASP A 37 -5.83 7.31 3.90
N VAL A 38 -4.70 6.67 3.63
CA VAL A 38 -4.67 5.35 2.98
C VAL A 38 -5.35 4.30 3.84
N LEU A 39 -5.05 4.28 5.13
CA LEU A 39 -5.63 3.28 6.04
C LEU A 39 -7.13 3.49 6.21
N LYS A 40 -7.60 4.73 6.26
CA LYS A 40 -9.03 5.03 6.30
C LYS A 40 -9.73 4.58 5.02
N PHE A 41 -9.08 4.77 3.88
CA PHE A 41 -9.62 4.31 2.60
C PHE A 41 -9.76 2.79 2.57
N ILE A 42 -8.73 2.08 3.03
CA ILE A 42 -8.75 0.61 3.10
C ILE A 42 -9.83 0.12 4.07
N ASP A 43 -9.90 0.75 5.24
CA ASP A 43 -10.93 0.43 6.24
C ASP A 43 -12.34 0.52 5.65
N ARG A 44 -12.58 1.56 4.87
CA ARG A 44 -13.87 1.78 4.22
C ARG A 44 -14.13 0.76 3.11
N CYS A 45 -13.10 0.45 2.31
CA CYS A 45 -13.23 -0.52 1.21
C CYS A 45 -13.56 -1.92 1.70
N TYR A 46 -13.02 -2.31 2.83
CA TYR A 46 -13.18 -3.65 3.40
C TYR A 46 -14.16 -3.70 4.57
N ASP A 47 -14.76 -2.55 4.89
CA ASP A 47 -15.76 -2.43 5.94
C ASP A 47 -15.28 -3.00 7.28
N LEU A 48 -14.05 -2.60 7.67
CA LEU A 48 -13.41 -3.14 8.87
C LEU A 48 -13.86 -2.43 10.16
N ASP A 49 -14.36 -1.21 10.04
CA ASP A 49 -14.86 -0.40 11.15
C ASP A 49 -13.83 -0.19 12.27
N ILE A 50 -12.58 0.07 11.89
CA ILE A 50 -11.49 0.31 12.82
C ILE A 50 -11.38 1.80 13.18
N PHE A 51 -11.61 2.68 12.20
CA PHE A 51 -11.56 4.13 12.38
C PHE A 51 -12.89 4.74 12.78
#